data_317c711875f431f8c174e142fb742570
#
_entry.id   317c711875f431f8c174e142fb742570
#
_cell.length_a   1.000
_cell.length_b   1.000
_cell.length_c   1.000
_cell.angle_alpha   90.00
_cell.angle_beta   90.00
_cell.angle_gamma   90.00
#
_symmetry.space_group_name_H-M   'P 1'
#
loop_
_entity.id
_entity.type
_entity.pdbx_description
1 polymer ?
#
loop_
_entity_poly.entity_id
_entity_poly.type
_entity_poly.pdbx_seq_one_letter_code
_entity_poly.pdbx_strand_id
1 'polypeptide(L)'
;AASDVYKRQYQMGEDTIMVVHVPAAKREQKPIYTGGDMFRGTYRRNWEGDYHCTFSEVKAMLRDQTEDTMDMKVLENMQIDALNMETIHAYRNRHMAYRSEHVWEQLNDLDYLERIGAARLSRADGQIHPTAAGLLMFGDEYKILYEYPEYFLDFRELLDPEIRWTDRLQSSSGDWTGNLFDFFFRVYGKLVRDIKVPFKLDGVVRVDDTHVHKAIREALANCIVNTDFYLPRGIVIKKETDSIVLENPGGIRTGKNQMLKGGISDPRNKALMKMFNMIGIGERAGSGVPDIYSVWESQGWIKPQVIEEYSPDRTILKLSFIGVKSKKVTEKSDRKKVTEKSDRKKVTEKTKMQKQVILSRMQPNIKYKVEEVAVWLDVGRTRSRNLLKLLVDDGKIIETGTTKMKRYQIIGL
;
A
#
# COMPACT_ATOMS: atom_id res chain seq x y z
N ALA A 1 4.04 16.18 27.59
CA ALA A 1 4.69 15.40 26.54
C ALA A 1 6.23 15.34 26.66
N ALA A 2 6.85 16.20 27.48
CA ALA A 2 8.31 16.21 27.65
C ALA A 2 8.82 15.25 28.75
N SER A 3 7.96 14.67 29.58
CA SER A 3 8.32 13.82 30.70
C SER A 3 8.83 12.42 30.33
N ASP A 4 8.56 11.96 29.09
CA ASP A 4 8.82 10.58 28.69
C ASP A 4 9.99 10.44 27.72
N VAL A 5 10.79 11.48 27.56
CA VAL A 5 11.98 11.46 26.70
C VAL A 5 13.16 10.86 27.46
N TYR A 6 13.62 9.70 27.02
CA TYR A 6 14.81 9.04 27.57
C TYR A 6 16.04 9.41 26.75
N LYS A 7 17.08 9.89 27.46
CA LYS A 7 18.39 10.19 26.89
C LYS A 7 19.40 9.19 27.43
N ARG A 8 20.14 8.51 26.53
CA ARG A 8 21.25 7.63 26.89
C ARG A 8 22.49 8.08 26.14
N GLN A 9 23.62 8.05 26.81
CA GLN A 9 24.91 8.31 26.22
C GLN A 9 25.69 7.00 26.12
N TYR A 10 26.34 6.79 25.00
CA TYR A 10 27.19 5.66 24.74
C TYR A 10 28.57 6.18 24.29
N GLN A 11 29.63 5.73 24.96
CA GLN A 11 30.98 6.05 24.54
C GLN A 11 31.43 5.06 23.47
N MET A 12 31.83 5.55 22.31
CA MET A 12 32.39 4.76 21.21
C MET A 12 33.77 5.29 20.83
N GLY A 13 34.85 4.73 21.48
CA GLY A 13 36.19 5.28 21.36
C GLY A 13 36.29 6.68 22.00
N GLU A 14 36.74 7.68 21.24
CA GLU A 14 36.77 9.08 21.67
C GLU A 14 35.44 9.83 21.50
N ASP A 15 34.48 9.25 20.75
CA ASP A 15 33.20 9.88 20.47
C ASP A 15 32.12 9.50 21.48
N THR A 16 31.24 10.45 21.79
CA THR A 16 30.08 10.23 22.65
C THR A 16 28.80 10.30 21.78
N ILE A 17 28.11 9.18 21.68
CA ILE A 17 26.81 9.09 20.96
C ILE A 17 25.67 9.32 21.96
N MET A 18 24.83 10.31 21.68
CA MET A 18 23.61 10.55 22.44
C MET A 18 22.41 9.93 21.72
N VAL A 19 21.74 8.99 22.38
CA VAL A 19 20.50 8.40 21.90
C VAL A 19 19.32 9.05 22.64
N VAL A 20 18.43 9.67 21.89
CA VAL A 20 17.20 10.29 22.42
C VAL A 20 16.02 9.46 21.94
N HIS A 21 15.30 8.84 22.87
CA HIS A 21 14.06 8.12 22.57
C HIS A 21 12.87 9.05 22.84
N VAL A 22 12.16 9.40 21.79
CA VAL A 22 10.91 10.17 21.86
C VAL A 22 9.75 9.22 21.60
N PRO A 23 8.85 8.98 22.59
CA PRO A 23 7.70 8.11 22.37
C PRO A 23 6.75 8.73 21.35
N ALA A 24 6.11 7.89 20.53
CA ALA A 24 5.10 8.35 19.58
C ALA A 24 3.88 8.88 20.33
N ALA A 25 3.37 10.04 19.93
CA ALA A 25 2.13 10.59 20.46
C ALA A 25 0.95 9.66 20.18
N LYS A 26 0.08 9.49 21.16
CA LYS A 26 -1.17 8.74 21.00
C LYS A 26 -2.08 9.48 20.01
N ARG A 27 -3.03 8.74 19.42
CA ARG A 27 -3.99 9.27 18.44
C ARG A 27 -4.74 10.50 18.98
N GLU A 28 -5.20 10.43 20.22
CA GLU A 28 -5.98 11.48 20.91
C GLU A 28 -5.15 12.76 21.18
N GLN A 29 -3.84 12.67 21.09
CA GLN A 29 -2.91 13.77 21.33
C GLN A 29 -2.44 14.46 20.03
N LYS A 30 -2.78 13.92 18.88
CA LYS A 30 -2.40 14.50 17.57
C LYS A 30 -3.44 15.52 17.12
N PRO A 31 -3.05 16.59 16.41
CA PRO A 31 -1.68 16.92 15.99
C PRO A 31 -0.83 17.45 17.14
N ILE A 32 0.47 17.11 17.15
CA ILE A 32 1.47 17.77 17.99
C ILE A 32 2.05 18.90 17.17
N TYR A 33 2.01 20.14 17.72
CA TYR A 33 2.43 21.32 16.99
C TYR A 33 3.22 22.29 17.87
N THR A 34 3.98 23.15 17.23
CA THR A 34 4.73 24.24 17.82
C THR A 34 4.08 25.60 17.47
N GLY A 35 4.25 26.59 18.32
CA GLY A 35 3.62 27.90 18.13
C GLY A 35 2.12 27.89 18.47
N GLY A 36 1.40 28.91 18.05
CA GLY A 36 -0.02 29.13 18.36
C GLY A 36 -1.01 28.58 17.35
N ASP A 37 -0.55 28.07 16.20
CA ASP A 37 -1.39 27.62 15.09
C ASP A 37 -1.04 26.19 14.69
N MET A 38 -2.00 25.26 14.89
CA MET A 38 -1.80 23.84 14.57
C MET A 38 -1.59 23.59 13.08
N PHE A 39 -2.20 24.39 12.20
CA PHE A 39 -2.07 24.22 10.76
C PHE A 39 -0.72 24.70 10.22
N ARG A 40 -0.02 25.54 10.96
CA ARG A 40 1.30 26.07 10.61
C ARG A 40 2.43 25.46 11.43
N GLY A 41 2.11 24.87 12.58
CA GLY A 41 3.08 24.35 13.54
C GLY A 41 3.20 22.84 13.60
N THR A 42 2.42 22.08 12.81
CA THR A 42 2.47 20.61 12.81
C THR A 42 3.51 20.13 11.80
N TYR A 43 4.44 19.31 12.29
CA TYR A 43 5.49 18.70 11.48
C TYR A 43 5.48 17.19 11.60
N ARG A 44 5.88 16.51 10.54
CA ARG A 44 6.11 15.07 10.48
C ARG A 44 7.59 14.80 10.20
N ARG A 45 8.18 13.92 10.99
CA ARG A 45 9.52 13.40 10.71
C ARG A 45 9.43 12.34 9.61
N ASN A 46 10.11 12.57 8.51
CA ASN A 46 10.39 11.58 7.49
C ASN A 46 11.91 11.39 7.42
N TRP A 47 12.39 10.21 7.14
CA TRP A 47 13.79 9.75 7.20
C TRP A 47 14.86 10.84 7.01
N GLU A 48 14.64 11.79 6.11
CA GLU A 48 15.59 12.81 5.70
C GLU A 48 15.43 14.14 6.44
N GLY A 49 14.27 14.43 7.03
CA GLY A 49 14.02 15.73 7.65
C GLY A 49 12.65 15.86 8.31
N ASP A 50 12.39 17.05 8.82
CA ASP A 50 11.09 17.45 9.35
C ASP A 50 10.31 18.16 8.25
N TYR A 51 9.14 17.64 7.92
CA TYR A 51 8.27 18.18 6.88
C TYR A 51 7.03 18.80 7.51
N HIS A 52 6.69 19.98 7.05
CA HIS A 52 5.45 20.64 7.46
C HIS A 52 4.24 19.86 6.96
N CYS A 53 3.30 19.52 7.86
CA CYS A 53 2.08 18.84 7.49
C CYS A 53 1.16 19.77 6.69
N THR A 54 0.55 19.21 5.66
CA THR A 54 -0.47 19.91 4.86
C THR A 54 -1.75 20.11 5.68
N PHE A 55 -2.58 21.05 5.25
CA PHE A 55 -3.88 21.29 5.87
C PHE A 55 -4.76 20.02 5.91
N SER A 56 -4.71 19.21 4.85
CA SER A 56 -5.44 17.94 4.74
C SER A 56 -4.95 16.92 5.77
N GLU A 57 -3.64 16.81 5.98
CA GLU A 57 -3.05 15.89 6.97
C GLU A 57 -3.42 16.28 8.39
N VAL A 58 -3.40 17.57 8.72
CA VAL A 58 -3.82 18.06 10.04
C VAL A 58 -5.31 17.79 10.26
N LYS A 59 -6.16 18.02 9.26
CA LYS A 59 -7.59 17.67 9.34
C LYS A 59 -7.82 16.16 9.52
N ALA A 60 -7.04 15.30 8.87
CA ALA A 60 -7.11 13.86 9.07
C ALA A 60 -6.75 13.46 10.51
N MET A 61 -5.72 14.08 11.09
CA MET A 61 -5.35 13.86 12.51
C MET A 61 -6.49 14.27 13.47
N LEU A 62 -7.15 15.41 13.20
CA LEU A 62 -8.29 15.86 14.01
C LEU A 62 -9.49 14.91 13.91
N ARG A 63 -9.80 14.40 12.71
CA ARG A 63 -10.85 13.37 12.55
C ARG A 63 -10.51 12.10 13.31
N ASP A 64 -9.25 11.68 13.29
CA ASP A 64 -8.80 10.50 14.01
C ASP A 64 -8.77 10.66 15.54
N GLN A 65 -8.76 11.89 16.05
CA GLN A 65 -8.74 12.19 17.48
C GLN A 65 -10.04 11.81 18.18
N THR A 66 -11.18 11.88 17.48
CA THR A 66 -12.51 11.66 18.05
C THR A 66 -12.73 10.22 18.48
N GLU A 67 -13.47 10.00 19.58
CA GLU A 67 -13.87 8.67 20.06
C GLU A 67 -14.96 8.06 19.18
N ASP A 68 -15.95 8.89 18.77
CA ASP A 68 -16.94 8.52 17.78
C ASP A 68 -16.33 8.58 16.38
N THR A 69 -16.49 7.50 15.63
CA THR A 69 -15.97 7.44 14.27
C THR A 69 -16.89 8.18 13.30
N MET A 70 -16.29 8.80 12.27
CA MET A 70 -17.02 9.65 11.32
C MET A 70 -18.12 8.91 10.54
N ASP A 71 -18.01 7.59 10.43
CA ASP A 71 -19.01 6.74 9.79
C ASP A 71 -20.30 6.60 10.62
N MET A 72 -20.28 6.99 11.91
CA MET A 72 -21.47 7.03 12.78
C MET A 72 -22.28 8.33 12.67
N LYS A 73 -21.76 9.32 11.92
CA LYS A 73 -22.44 10.60 11.67
C LYS A 73 -23.81 10.37 11.04
N VAL A 74 -24.86 11.02 11.58
CA VAL A 74 -26.20 11.06 10.99
C VAL A 74 -26.21 12.08 9.86
N LEU A 75 -26.74 11.71 8.71
CA LEU A 75 -26.81 12.55 7.51
C LEU A 75 -28.21 13.18 7.41
N GLU A 76 -28.44 14.22 8.20
CA GLU A 76 -29.76 14.90 8.32
C GLU A 76 -30.25 15.53 7.04
N ASN A 77 -29.36 15.74 6.07
CA ASN A 77 -29.67 16.25 4.72
C ASN A 77 -30.08 15.15 3.74
N MET A 78 -30.17 13.89 4.18
CA MET A 78 -30.56 12.74 3.36
C MET A 78 -31.71 11.98 4.00
N GLN A 79 -32.58 11.41 3.18
CA GLN A 79 -33.65 10.52 3.61
C GLN A 79 -33.24 9.06 3.41
N ILE A 80 -34.02 8.12 3.97
CA ILE A 80 -33.73 6.67 3.87
C ILE A 80 -33.73 6.16 2.42
N ASP A 81 -34.44 6.82 1.52
CA ASP A 81 -34.41 6.54 0.08
C ASP A 81 -33.06 6.80 -0.59
N ALA A 82 -32.12 7.42 0.14
CA ALA A 82 -30.73 7.47 -0.29
C ALA A 82 -30.05 6.10 -0.29
N LEU A 83 -30.60 5.13 0.43
CA LEU A 83 -30.10 3.77 0.52
C LEU A 83 -30.79 2.87 -0.52
N ASN A 84 -30.03 1.98 -1.14
CA ASN A 84 -30.52 1.04 -2.14
C ASN A 84 -31.15 -0.19 -1.46
N MET A 85 -32.46 -0.35 -1.64
CA MET A 85 -33.24 -1.40 -0.97
C MET A 85 -32.85 -2.81 -1.42
N GLU A 86 -32.47 -3.01 -2.67
CA GLU A 86 -32.00 -4.32 -3.16
C GLU A 86 -30.72 -4.75 -2.44
N THR A 87 -29.79 -3.82 -2.25
CA THR A 87 -28.56 -4.07 -1.48
C THR A 87 -28.86 -4.35 0.00
N ILE A 88 -29.81 -3.62 0.61
CA ILE A 88 -30.25 -3.86 1.99
C ILE A 88 -30.83 -5.26 2.15
N HIS A 89 -31.71 -5.67 1.25
CA HIS A 89 -32.32 -7.01 1.27
C HIS A 89 -31.25 -8.11 1.05
N ALA A 90 -30.30 -7.89 0.12
CA ALA A 90 -29.20 -8.82 -0.09
C ALA A 90 -28.30 -8.97 1.15
N TYR A 91 -28.02 -7.85 1.83
CA TYR A 91 -27.28 -7.86 3.09
C TYR A 91 -28.06 -8.59 4.20
N ARG A 92 -29.36 -8.29 4.36
CA ARG A 92 -30.23 -8.93 5.35
C ARG A 92 -30.31 -10.44 5.16
N ASN A 93 -30.46 -10.89 3.92
CA ASN A 93 -30.45 -12.32 3.59
C ASN A 93 -29.13 -13.00 4.01
N ARG A 94 -27.99 -12.34 3.81
CA ARG A 94 -26.69 -12.87 4.27
C ARG A 94 -26.58 -12.89 5.79
N HIS A 95 -27.10 -11.85 6.46
CA HIS A 95 -27.11 -11.82 7.92
C HIS A 95 -27.93 -12.98 8.49
N MET A 96 -29.13 -13.23 7.97
CA MET A 96 -29.99 -14.35 8.41
C MET A 96 -29.38 -15.70 8.05
N ALA A 97 -28.76 -15.84 6.90
CA ALA A 97 -28.03 -17.06 6.53
C ALA A 97 -26.81 -17.33 7.45
N TYR A 98 -26.12 -16.30 7.91
CA TYR A 98 -25.01 -16.45 8.84
C TYR A 98 -25.46 -16.69 10.30
N ARG A 99 -26.61 -16.11 10.69
CA ARG A 99 -27.20 -16.25 12.03
C ARG A 99 -28.68 -16.62 11.89
N SER A 100 -28.92 -17.92 11.63
CA SER A 100 -30.29 -18.44 11.57
C SER A 100 -31.09 -18.16 12.83
N GLU A 101 -32.39 -17.93 12.71
CA GLU A 101 -33.32 -17.66 13.80
C GLU A 101 -32.98 -16.39 14.64
N HIS A 102 -32.34 -15.41 14.03
CA HIS A 102 -31.98 -14.18 14.72
C HIS A 102 -33.24 -13.34 14.99
N VAL A 103 -33.37 -12.81 16.21
CA VAL A 103 -34.56 -12.02 16.64
C VAL A 103 -34.88 -10.82 15.76
N TRP A 104 -33.95 -10.34 14.94
CA TRP A 104 -34.14 -9.23 13.99
C TRP A 104 -34.72 -9.66 12.64
N GLU A 105 -34.97 -10.94 12.43
CA GLU A 105 -35.57 -11.45 11.20
C GLU A 105 -36.98 -10.89 10.98
N GLN A 106 -37.71 -10.62 12.08
CA GLN A 106 -39.10 -10.11 12.04
C GLN A 106 -39.18 -8.58 12.02
N LEU A 107 -38.08 -7.85 12.11
CA LEU A 107 -38.09 -6.39 12.07
C LEU A 107 -38.47 -5.89 10.66
N ASN A 108 -39.16 -4.77 10.59
CA ASN A 108 -39.26 -4.03 9.33
C ASN A 108 -37.88 -3.46 8.92
N ASP A 109 -37.73 -2.99 7.69
CA ASP A 109 -36.45 -2.55 7.18
C ASP A 109 -35.89 -1.34 7.93
N LEU A 110 -36.74 -0.42 8.35
CA LEU A 110 -36.31 0.78 9.08
C LEU A 110 -35.73 0.44 10.45
N ASP A 111 -36.46 -0.36 11.24
CA ASP A 111 -35.98 -0.85 12.53
C ASP A 111 -34.71 -1.69 12.40
N TYR A 112 -34.64 -2.51 11.35
CA TYR A 112 -33.45 -3.29 11.03
C TYR A 112 -32.23 -2.40 10.74
N LEU A 113 -32.39 -1.36 9.91
CA LEU A 113 -31.35 -0.40 9.60
C LEU A 113 -30.83 0.34 10.84
N GLU A 114 -31.72 0.72 11.77
CA GLU A 114 -31.31 1.31 13.04
C GLU A 114 -30.48 0.32 13.88
N ARG A 115 -30.91 -0.93 13.98
CA ARG A 115 -30.21 -1.97 14.76
C ARG A 115 -28.81 -2.26 14.25
N ILE A 116 -28.63 -2.31 12.93
CA ILE A 116 -27.30 -2.51 12.36
C ILE A 116 -26.45 -1.25 12.41
N GLY A 117 -27.04 -0.07 12.63
CA GLY A 117 -26.37 1.23 12.68
C GLY A 117 -26.25 1.92 11.31
N ALA A 118 -27.03 1.47 10.31
CA ALA A 118 -27.12 2.09 8.99
C ALA A 118 -28.03 3.31 8.96
N ALA A 119 -28.95 3.42 9.90
CA ALA A 119 -29.81 4.58 10.13
C ALA A 119 -29.83 4.91 11.61
N ARG A 120 -30.24 6.13 11.94
CA ARG A 120 -30.40 6.60 13.33
C ARG A 120 -31.43 7.72 13.42
N LEU A 121 -32.15 7.74 14.54
CA LEU A 121 -33.02 8.84 14.88
C LEU A 121 -32.21 10.12 15.10
N SER A 122 -32.48 11.18 14.35
CA SER A 122 -31.89 12.49 14.58
C SER A 122 -32.57 13.20 15.74
N ARG A 123 -31.76 13.90 16.54
CA ARG A 123 -32.26 14.75 17.62
C ARG A 123 -32.69 16.13 17.12
N ALA A 124 -32.31 16.50 15.92
CA ALA A 124 -32.61 17.82 15.35
C ALA A 124 -34.06 17.93 14.88
N ASP A 125 -34.60 16.88 14.25
CA ASP A 125 -35.95 16.89 13.64
C ASP A 125 -36.84 15.73 14.08
N GLY A 126 -36.28 14.76 14.86
CA GLY A 126 -37.02 13.60 15.32
C GLY A 126 -37.31 12.56 14.24
N GLN A 127 -36.62 12.62 13.07
CA GLN A 127 -36.78 11.68 11.99
C GLN A 127 -35.58 10.71 11.94
N ILE A 128 -35.78 9.57 11.26
CA ILE A 128 -34.72 8.59 11.05
C ILE A 128 -34.02 8.91 9.73
N HIS A 129 -32.73 9.15 9.83
CA HIS A 129 -31.86 9.43 8.68
C HIS A 129 -30.78 8.35 8.52
N PRO A 130 -30.24 8.17 7.31
CA PRO A 130 -29.09 7.29 7.11
C PRO A 130 -27.89 7.81 7.91
N THR A 131 -27.08 6.88 8.41
CA THR A 131 -25.74 7.21 8.89
C THR A 131 -24.76 7.22 7.71
N ALA A 132 -23.61 7.85 7.90
CA ALA A 132 -22.55 7.82 6.91
C ALA A 132 -22.10 6.39 6.58
N ALA A 133 -22.08 5.47 7.57
CA ALA A 133 -21.85 4.06 7.32
C ALA A 133 -22.95 3.40 6.51
N GLY A 134 -24.22 3.73 6.79
CA GLY A 134 -25.37 3.23 6.02
C GLY A 134 -25.29 3.66 4.56
N LEU A 135 -24.97 4.94 4.32
CA LEU A 135 -24.77 5.48 2.97
C LEU A 135 -23.62 4.77 2.25
N LEU A 136 -22.46 4.62 2.87
CA LEU A 136 -21.31 3.92 2.29
C LEU A 136 -21.60 2.45 1.99
N MET A 137 -22.33 1.76 2.87
CA MET A 137 -22.62 0.34 2.75
C MET A 137 -23.71 0.05 1.69
N PHE A 138 -24.72 0.91 1.58
CA PHE A 138 -25.96 0.64 0.84
C PHE A 138 -26.38 1.73 -0.14
N GLY A 139 -25.74 2.89 -0.16
CA GLY A 139 -26.09 3.97 -1.10
C GLY A 139 -25.61 3.70 -2.52
N ASP A 140 -26.25 4.32 -3.51
CA ASP A 140 -25.70 4.38 -4.87
C ASP A 140 -24.53 5.38 -4.92
N GLU A 141 -23.54 5.12 -5.75
CA GLU A 141 -22.28 5.90 -5.83
C GLU A 141 -22.53 7.40 -5.94
N TYR A 142 -23.44 7.86 -6.81
CA TYR A 142 -23.72 9.28 -6.98
C TYR A 142 -24.27 9.95 -5.71
N LYS A 143 -24.98 9.21 -4.84
CA LYS A 143 -25.45 9.68 -3.54
C LYS A 143 -24.32 9.70 -2.51
N ILE A 144 -23.43 8.71 -2.55
CA ILE A 144 -22.23 8.66 -1.69
C ILE A 144 -21.34 9.88 -1.94
N LEU A 145 -21.19 10.32 -3.19
CA LEU A 145 -20.38 11.48 -3.57
C LEU A 145 -20.86 12.81 -2.97
N TYR A 146 -22.12 12.94 -2.53
CA TYR A 146 -22.58 14.13 -1.83
C TYR A 146 -21.92 14.32 -0.45
N GLU A 147 -21.65 13.24 0.28
CA GLU A 147 -20.94 13.29 1.57
C GLU A 147 -19.43 13.08 1.40
N TYR A 148 -19.02 12.25 0.43
CA TYR A 148 -17.64 11.85 0.18
C TYR A 148 -17.20 12.16 -1.26
N PRO A 149 -16.85 13.41 -1.58
CA PRO A 149 -16.48 13.79 -2.96
C PRO A 149 -15.26 13.05 -3.52
N GLU A 150 -14.40 12.55 -2.64
CA GLU A 150 -13.19 11.77 -3.02
C GLU A 150 -13.44 10.25 -3.06
N TYR A 151 -14.69 9.82 -2.87
CA TYR A 151 -15.05 8.41 -2.88
C TYR A 151 -14.75 7.77 -4.22
N PHE A 152 -13.94 6.73 -4.20
CA PHE A 152 -13.60 5.97 -5.39
C PHE A 152 -13.19 4.55 -5.02
N LEU A 153 -13.73 3.56 -5.71
CA LEU A 153 -13.38 2.14 -5.59
C LEU A 153 -12.89 1.63 -6.93
N ASP A 154 -11.74 0.98 -6.95
CA ASP A 154 -11.11 0.49 -8.18
C ASP A 154 -10.46 -0.87 -7.95
N PHE A 155 -11.01 -1.90 -8.53
CA PHE A 155 -10.37 -3.21 -8.65
C PHE A 155 -9.78 -3.37 -10.04
N ARG A 156 -8.54 -3.85 -10.11
CA ARG A 156 -7.80 -4.11 -11.34
C ARG A 156 -7.20 -5.51 -11.31
N GLU A 157 -7.45 -6.29 -12.33
CA GLU A 157 -6.75 -7.55 -12.56
C GLU A 157 -5.66 -7.33 -13.61
N LEU A 158 -4.41 -7.69 -13.24
CA LEU A 158 -3.19 -7.40 -14.00
C LEU A 158 -2.45 -8.72 -14.26
N LEU A 159 -3.06 -9.61 -15.05
CA LEU A 159 -2.51 -10.94 -15.33
C LEU A 159 -1.66 -10.99 -16.60
N ASP A 160 -1.86 -10.06 -17.53
CA ASP A 160 -1.13 -9.95 -18.78
C ASP A 160 -0.38 -8.61 -18.84
N PRO A 161 0.97 -8.59 -18.93
CA PRO A 161 1.75 -7.37 -18.99
C PRO A 161 1.56 -6.58 -20.31
N GLU A 162 1.01 -7.20 -21.35
CA GLU A 162 0.78 -6.57 -22.65
C GLU A 162 -0.48 -5.70 -22.67
N ILE A 163 -1.41 -5.94 -21.73
CA ILE A 163 -2.66 -5.21 -21.63
C ILE A 163 -2.75 -4.48 -20.27
N ARG A 164 -3.38 -3.33 -20.29
CA ARG A 164 -3.46 -2.45 -19.14
C ARG A 164 -4.14 -3.11 -17.93
N TRP A 165 -5.18 -3.91 -18.17
CA TRP A 165 -5.90 -4.75 -17.21
C TRP A 165 -6.68 -5.83 -17.93
N THR A 166 -6.71 -7.04 -17.37
CA THR A 166 -7.52 -8.16 -17.89
C THR A 166 -8.97 -8.07 -17.41
N ASP A 167 -9.18 -7.46 -16.25
CA ASP A 167 -10.51 -7.17 -15.70
C ASP A 167 -10.44 -5.91 -14.84
N ARG A 168 -11.53 -5.15 -14.79
CA ARG A 168 -11.64 -3.95 -13.98
C ARG A 168 -13.05 -3.76 -13.45
N LEU A 169 -13.16 -3.33 -12.17
CA LEU A 169 -14.40 -2.90 -11.55
C LEU A 169 -14.16 -1.56 -10.86
N GLN A 170 -14.87 -0.52 -11.26
CA GLN A 170 -14.78 0.82 -10.66
C GLN A 170 -16.16 1.32 -10.23
N SER A 171 -16.23 2.09 -9.13
CA SER A 171 -17.47 2.60 -8.59
C SER A 171 -18.20 3.55 -9.57
N SER A 172 -17.46 4.32 -10.33
CA SER A 172 -17.97 5.33 -11.26
C SER A 172 -18.35 4.78 -12.65
N SER A 173 -18.43 3.45 -12.84
CA SER A 173 -18.77 2.87 -14.14
C SER A 173 -20.26 2.99 -14.49
N GLY A 174 -21.12 3.09 -13.46
CA GLY A 174 -22.58 3.09 -13.63
C GLY A 174 -23.21 1.72 -13.84
N ASP A 175 -22.42 0.64 -13.91
CA ASP A 175 -22.91 -0.73 -14.18
C ASP A 175 -23.43 -1.44 -12.92
N TRP A 176 -23.23 -0.85 -11.76
CA TRP A 176 -23.59 -1.39 -10.46
C TRP A 176 -23.73 -0.25 -9.44
N THR A 177 -24.17 -0.54 -8.22
CA THR A 177 -24.45 0.47 -7.19
C THR A 177 -23.26 1.33 -6.79
N GLY A 178 -22.04 0.81 -6.91
CA GLY A 178 -20.83 1.49 -6.47
C GLY A 178 -20.61 1.51 -4.96
N ASN A 179 -21.46 0.86 -4.14
CA ASN A 179 -21.34 0.83 -2.69
C ASN A 179 -20.36 -0.23 -2.17
N LEU A 180 -20.07 -0.16 -0.86
CA LEU A 180 -19.08 -1.04 -0.24
C LEU A 180 -19.53 -2.50 -0.13
N PHE A 181 -20.83 -2.77 0.04
CA PHE A 181 -21.34 -4.13 0.13
C PHE A 181 -21.15 -4.89 -1.19
N ASP A 182 -21.61 -4.29 -2.29
CA ASP A 182 -21.45 -4.89 -3.61
C ASP A 182 -19.98 -4.98 -4.03
N PHE A 183 -19.18 -3.94 -3.75
CA PHE A 183 -17.74 -3.96 -4.00
C PHE A 183 -17.06 -5.12 -3.31
N PHE A 184 -17.33 -5.30 -2.02
CA PHE A 184 -16.71 -6.37 -1.25
C PHE A 184 -16.96 -7.74 -1.88
N PHE A 185 -18.21 -8.09 -2.18
CA PHE A 185 -18.52 -9.42 -2.68
C PHE A 185 -18.05 -9.65 -4.11
N ARG A 186 -18.18 -8.63 -4.98
CA ARG A 186 -17.69 -8.70 -6.35
C ARG A 186 -16.16 -8.86 -6.40
N VAL A 187 -15.44 -8.07 -5.62
CA VAL A 187 -13.97 -8.12 -5.58
C VAL A 187 -13.48 -9.40 -4.91
N TYR A 188 -14.07 -9.80 -3.77
CA TYR A 188 -13.70 -11.05 -3.11
C TYR A 188 -13.83 -12.26 -4.04
N GLY A 189 -14.95 -12.37 -4.76
CA GLY A 189 -15.14 -13.44 -5.75
C GLY A 189 -14.08 -13.47 -6.85
N LYS A 190 -13.65 -12.28 -7.33
CA LYS A 190 -12.58 -12.14 -8.34
C LYS A 190 -11.20 -12.47 -7.75
N LEU A 191 -10.92 -12.05 -6.51
CA LEU A 191 -9.65 -12.31 -5.84
C LEU A 191 -9.37 -13.80 -5.63
N VAL A 192 -10.40 -14.57 -5.24
CA VAL A 192 -10.23 -15.98 -4.86
C VAL A 192 -10.36 -16.97 -6.03
N ARG A 193 -10.85 -16.52 -7.20
CA ARG A 193 -11.22 -17.42 -8.34
C ARG A 193 -10.11 -18.37 -8.75
N ASP A 194 -8.86 -17.94 -8.79
CA ASP A 194 -7.74 -18.70 -9.36
C ASP A 194 -6.64 -19.01 -8.35
N ILE A 195 -6.94 -18.88 -7.04
CA ILE A 195 -5.95 -19.17 -6.02
C ILE A 195 -5.77 -20.67 -5.90
N LYS A 196 -4.61 -21.16 -6.35
CA LYS A 196 -4.22 -22.57 -6.21
C LYS A 196 -3.77 -22.85 -4.78
N VAL A 197 -4.72 -23.05 -3.89
CA VAL A 197 -4.44 -23.54 -2.53
C VAL A 197 -4.74 -25.03 -2.51
N PRO A 198 -3.87 -25.88 -1.90
CA PRO A 198 -4.20 -27.26 -1.68
C PRO A 198 -5.53 -27.34 -0.91
N PHE A 199 -6.53 -27.99 -1.49
CA PHE A 199 -7.80 -28.20 -0.81
C PHE A 199 -7.60 -29.10 0.41
N LYS A 200 -8.31 -28.79 1.48
CA LYS A 200 -8.41 -29.69 2.63
C LYS A 200 -9.70 -30.51 2.50
N LEU A 201 -9.57 -31.77 2.80
CA LEU A 201 -10.74 -32.65 3.02
C LEU A 201 -11.06 -32.60 4.52
N ASP A 202 -12.30 -32.31 4.85
CA ASP A 202 -12.85 -32.56 6.18
C ASP A 202 -13.72 -33.82 6.05
N GLY A 203 -13.12 -34.97 6.40
CA GLY A 203 -13.66 -36.29 6.06
C GLY A 203 -13.73 -36.50 4.54
N VAL A 204 -14.95 -36.67 3.99
CA VAL A 204 -15.20 -36.81 2.54
C VAL A 204 -15.69 -35.54 1.87
N VAL A 205 -15.82 -34.43 2.62
CA VAL A 205 -16.32 -33.17 2.11
C VAL A 205 -15.14 -32.25 1.77
N ARG A 206 -15.16 -31.69 0.54
CA ARG A 206 -14.20 -30.67 0.11
C ARG A 206 -14.52 -29.37 0.81
N VAL A 207 -13.55 -28.82 1.54
CA VAL A 207 -13.65 -27.49 2.15
C VAL A 207 -13.11 -26.46 1.16
N ASP A 208 -14.02 -25.76 0.50
CA ASP A 208 -13.65 -24.71 -0.48
C ASP A 208 -13.22 -23.40 0.20
N ASP A 209 -13.69 -23.11 1.44
CA ASP A 209 -13.30 -21.94 2.23
C ASP A 209 -12.06 -22.23 3.09
N THR A 210 -10.89 -22.21 2.47
CA THR A 210 -9.61 -22.47 3.15
C THR A 210 -9.19 -21.29 4.04
N HIS A 211 -8.18 -21.51 4.91
CA HIS A 211 -7.59 -20.43 5.71
C HIS A 211 -7.08 -19.25 4.87
N VAL A 212 -6.60 -19.51 3.65
CA VAL A 212 -6.17 -18.46 2.71
C VAL A 212 -7.35 -17.62 2.25
N HIS A 213 -8.48 -18.23 1.92
CA HIS A 213 -9.71 -17.51 1.56
C HIS A 213 -10.19 -16.63 2.72
N LYS A 214 -10.16 -17.14 3.96
CA LYS A 214 -10.50 -16.36 5.15
C LYS A 214 -9.56 -15.20 5.37
N ALA A 215 -8.26 -15.40 5.19
CA ALA A 215 -7.25 -14.35 5.33
C ALA A 215 -7.40 -13.24 4.26
N ILE A 216 -7.73 -13.58 3.01
CA ILE A 216 -8.00 -12.59 1.96
C ILE A 216 -9.29 -11.81 2.25
N ARG A 217 -10.33 -12.50 2.72
CA ARG A 217 -11.58 -11.87 3.14
C ARG A 217 -11.35 -10.87 4.28
N GLU A 218 -10.55 -11.25 5.27
CA GLU A 218 -10.13 -10.40 6.38
C GLU A 218 -9.30 -9.19 5.90
N ALA A 219 -8.34 -9.42 4.99
CA ALA A 219 -7.52 -8.36 4.43
C ALA A 219 -8.35 -7.32 3.68
N LEU A 220 -9.33 -7.76 2.87
CA LEU A 220 -10.23 -6.88 2.14
C LEU A 220 -11.15 -6.09 3.09
N ALA A 221 -11.71 -6.74 4.11
CA ALA A 221 -12.51 -6.08 5.13
C ALA A 221 -11.70 -5.00 5.87
N ASN A 222 -10.48 -5.35 6.31
CA ASN A 222 -9.58 -4.42 6.98
C ASN A 222 -9.19 -3.23 6.10
N CYS A 223 -8.97 -3.43 4.81
CA CYS A 223 -8.74 -2.35 3.85
C CYS A 223 -9.92 -1.37 3.83
N ILE A 224 -11.16 -1.86 3.76
CA ILE A 224 -12.37 -1.04 3.71
C ILE A 224 -12.62 -0.32 5.04
N VAL A 225 -12.61 -1.04 6.16
CA VAL A 225 -12.98 -0.45 7.48
C VAL A 225 -11.94 0.52 8.03
N ASN A 226 -10.71 0.50 7.51
CA ASN A 226 -9.66 1.45 7.90
C ASN A 226 -9.48 2.60 6.91
N THR A 227 -10.27 2.67 5.85
CA THR A 227 -10.23 3.77 4.85
C THR A 227 -10.67 5.10 5.46
N ASP A 228 -9.92 6.16 5.20
CA ASP A 228 -10.39 7.54 5.36
C ASP A 228 -11.02 8.01 4.04
N PHE A 229 -12.35 7.96 3.96
CA PHE A 229 -13.10 8.29 2.74
C PHE A 229 -13.07 9.78 2.38
N TYR A 230 -12.54 10.65 3.23
CA TYR A 230 -12.32 12.08 2.95
C TYR A 230 -10.98 12.36 2.27
N LEU A 231 -10.10 11.36 2.17
CA LEU A 231 -8.81 11.49 1.50
C LEU A 231 -8.88 11.03 0.04
N PRO A 232 -8.04 11.64 -0.85
CA PRO A 232 -8.06 11.33 -2.27
C PRO A 232 -7.54 9.92 -2.60
N ARG A 233 -7.76 9.50 -3.87
CA ARG A 233 -7.34 8.25 -4.51
C ARG A 233 -8.16 7.02 -4.17
N GLY A 234 -9.10 7.06 -3.23
CA GLY A 234 -10.00 5.96 -2.92
C GLY A 234 -9.31 4.62 -2.60
N ILE A 235 -10.09 3.55 -2.57
CA ILE A 235 -9.60 2.17 -2.40
C ILE A 235 -9.17 1.61 -3.74
N VAL A 236 -7.95 1.07 -3.82
CA VAL A 236 -7.43 0.41 -5.03
C VAL A 236 -6.98 -1.01 -4.68
N ILE A 237 -7.60 -1.99 -5.33
CA ILE A 237 -7.26 -3.40 -5.18
C ILE A 237 -6.67 -3.89 -6.50
N LYS A 238 -5.48 -4.48 -6.44
CA LYS A 238 -4.82 -5.05 -7.62
C LYS A 238 -4.62 -6.54 -7.43
N LYS A 239 -5.09 -7.33 -8.37
CA LYS A 239 -4.76 -8.75 -8.48
C LYS A 239 -3.71 -8.91 -9.56
N GLU A 240 -2.52 -9.29 -9.17
CA GLU A 240 -1.39 -9.59 -10.04
C GLU A 240 -1.26 -11.12 -10.19
N THR A 241 -0.41 -11.58 -11.09
CA THR A 241 -0.22 -13.02 -11.34
C THR A 241 0.19 -13.79 -10.07
N ASP A 242 0.96 -13.19 -9.20
CA ASP A 242 1.55 -13.82 -8.01
C ASP A 242 1.35 -13.02 -6.72
N SER A 243 0.52 -12.01 -6.75
CA SER A 243 0.24 -11.20 -5.58
C SER A 243 -1.11 -10.48 -5.63
N ILE A 244 -1.61 -10.12 -4.46
CA ILE A 244 -2.70 -9.18 -4.26
C ILE A 244 -2.15 -7.96 -3.55
N VAL A 245 -2.50 -6.76 -4.03
CA VAL A 245 -2.16 -5.49 -3.41
C VAL A 245 -3.45 -4.78 -3.03
N LEU A 246 -3.61 -4.46 -1.75
CA LEU A 246 -4.75 -3.72 -1.23
C LEU A 246 -4.25 -2.37 -0.73
N GLU A 247 -4.82 -1.31 -1.26
CA GLU A 247 -4.41 0.07 -0.97
C GLU A 247 -5.63 0.87 -0.51
N ASN A 248 -5.51 1.54 0.64
CA ASN A 248 -6.55 2.43 1.14
C ASN A 248 -5.99 3.76 1.64
N PRO A 249 -6.75 4.87 1.49
CA PRO A 249 -6.41 6.15 2.10
C PRO A 249 -6.38 6.09 3.62
N GLY A 250 -5.45 6.84 4.21
CA GLY A 250 -5.23 6.93 5.65
C GLY A 250 -4.11 6.03 6.16
N GLY A 251 -3.46 6.45 7.25
CA GLY A 251 -2.43 5.70 7.94
C GLY A 251 -3.00 4.73 8.98
N ILE A 252 -2.14 3.91 9.55
CA ILE A 252 -2.48 2.89 10.56
C ILE A 252 -2.69 3.57 11.92
N ARG A 253 -3.92 3.59 12.43
CA ARG A 253 -4.30 4.29 13.67
C ARG A 253 -3.58 3.78 14.92
N THR A 254 -3.42 2.47 15.05
CA THR A 254 -2.70 1.82 16.16
C THR A 254 -1.18 1.87 16.01
N GLY A 255 -0.69 2.27 14.84
CA GLY A 255 0.71 2.14 14.45
C GLY A 255 1.08 0.71 14.03
N LYS A 256 2.03 0.61 13.11
CA LYS A 256 2.43 -0.66 12.45
C LYS A 256 2.83 -1.76 13.43
N ASN A 257 3.61 -1.43 14.46
CA ASN A 257 4.09 -2.43 15.43
C ASN A 257 2.93 -3.03 16.24
N GLN A 258 1.97 -2.22 16.69
CA GLN A 258 0.81 -2.70 17.44
C GLN A 258 -0.13 -3.52 16.55
N MET A 259 -0.34 -3.07 15.31
CA MET A 259 -1.14 -3.80 14.32
C MET A 259 -0.57 -5.22 14.08
N LEU A 260 0.76 -5.35 13.93
CA LEU A 260 1.43 -6.64 13.74
C LEU A 260 1.40 -7.52 14.99
N LYS A 261 1.43 -6.91 16.18
CA LYS A 261 1.32 -7.63 17.45
C LYS A 261 -0.10 -8.16 17.70
N GLY A 262 -1.10 -7.47 17.18
CA GLY A 262 -2.51 -7.78 17.43
C GLY A 262 -3.01 -7.46 18.84
N GLY A 263 -4.22 -7.94 19.17
CA GLY A 263 -4.83 -7.78 20.47
C GLY A 263 -5.52 -6.44 20.71
N ILE A 264 -5.36 -5.45 19.81
CA ILE A 264 -6.05 -4.16 19.86
C ILE A 264 -6.73 -3.93 18.50
N SER A 265 -8.04 -3.68 18.54
CA SER A 265 -8.84 -3.31 17.37
C SER A 265 -9.29 -1.85 17.49
N ASP A 266 -8.80 -0.99 16.61
CA ASP A 266 -9.21 0.42 16.51
C ASP A 266 -9.52 0.79 15.06
N PRO A 267 -10.62 0.23 14.48
CA PRO A 267 -11.00 0.53 13.11
C PRO A 267 -11.40 1.99 12.95
N ARG A 268 -11.06 2.60 11.82
CA ARG A 268 -11.45 3.98 11.50
C ARG A 268 -12.96 4.12 11.36
N ASN A 269 -13.62 3.08 10.85
CA ASN A 269 -15.06 3.03 10.60
C ASN A 269 -15.69 1.90 11.45
N LYS A 270 -16.03 2.21 12.70
CA LYS A 270 -16.56 1.24 13.67
C LYS A 270 -17.94 0.70 13.27
N ALA A 271 -18.80 1.54 12.66
CA ALA A 271 -20.13 1.13 12.22
C ALA A 271 -20.03 0.18 11.00
N LEU A 272 -19.16 0.47 10.03
CA LEU A 272 -18.88 -0.45 8.93
C LEU A 272 -18.33 -1.79 9.45
N MET A 273 -17.40 -1.78 10.40
CA MET A 273 -16.87 -3.00 11.01
C MET A 273 -17.97 -3.81 11.69
N LYS A 274 -18.89 -3.17 12.41
CA LYS A 274 -20.07 -3.82 13.00
C LYS A 274 -20.90 -4.51 11.92
N MET A 275 -21.21 -3.82 10.82
CA MET A 275 -22.02 -4.38 9.74
C MET A 275 -21.32 -5.59 9.08
N PHE A 276 -20.03 -5.51 8.80
CA PHE A 276 -19.29 -6.68 8.28
C PHE A 276 -19.28 -7.86 9.25
N ASN A 277 -19.08 -7.63 10.54
CA ASN A 277 -19.11 -8.70 11.56
C ASN A 277 -20.48 -9.40 11.66
N MET A 278 -21.57 -8.67 11.42
CA MET A 278 -22.91 -9.26 11.47
C MET A 278 -23.17 -10.27 10.36
N ILE A 279 -22.47 -10.16 9.25
CA ILE A 279 -22.53 -11.10 8.13
C ILE A 279 -21.33 -12.07 8.09
N GLY A 280 -20.62 -12.21 9.23
CA GLY A 280 -19.51 -13.16 9.38
C GLY A 280 -18.21 -12.74 8.70
N ILE A 281 -18.01 -11.43 8.50
CA ILE A 281 -16.80 -10.87 7.89
C ILE A 281 -16.04 -10.03 8.90
N GLY A 282 -14.75 -10.34 9.09
CA GLY A 282 -13.89 -9.64 10.04
C GLY A 282 -14.14 -10.06 11.50
N GLU A 283 -13.17 -9.80 12.36
CA GLU A 283 -13.25 -10.04 13.79
C GLU A 283 -12.83 -8.78 14.58
N ARG A 284 -13.45 -8.54 15.74
CA ARG A 284 -13.09 -7.40 16.60
C ARG A 284 -11.93 -7.67 17.55
N ALA A 285 -11.44 -8.91 17.61
CA ALA A 285 -10.45 -9.33 18.60
C ALA A 285 -9.04 -8.77 18.34
N GLY A 286 -8.82 -8.09 17.21
CA GLY A 286 -7.50 -7.59 16.82
C GLY A 286 -6.54 -8.71 16.39
N SER A 287 -7.07 -9.89 16.05
CA SER A 287 -6.31 -11.06 15.56
C SER A 287 -6.14 -11.05 14.03
N GLY A 288 -6.97 -10.33 13.29
CA GLY A 288 -7.07 -10.42 11.84
C GLY A 288 -5.75 -10.26 11.09
N VAL A 289 -4.95 -9.24 11.42
CA VAL A 289 -3.64 -9.05 10.77
C VAL A 289 -2.62 -10.13 11.17
N PRO A 290 -2.41 -10.46 12.45
CA PRO A 290 -1.58 -11.60 12.84
C PRO A 290 -1.98 -12.91 12.16
N ASP A 291 -3.27 -13.18 12.03
CA ASP A 291 -3.79 -14.39 11.38
C ASP A 291 -3.45 -14.42 9.88
N ILE A 292 -3.54 -13.30 9.18
CA ILE A 292 -3.09 -13.19 7.78
C ILE A 292 -1.60 -13.56 7.68
N TYR A 293 -0.75 -13.06 8.58
CA TYR A 293 0.69 -13.38 8.58
C TYR A 293 0.93 -14.85 8.86
N SER A 294 0.24 -15.44 9.85
CA SER A 294 0.34 -16.84 10.21
C SER A 294 -0.07 -17.77 9.05
N VAL A 295 -1.16 -17.43 8.36
CA VAL A 295 -1.62 -18.19 7.19
C VAL A 295 -0.59 -18.15 6.07
N TRP A 296 -0.02 -16.99 5.74
CA TRP A 296 1.02 -16.86 4.71
C TRP A 296 2.29 -17.65 5.06
N GLU A 297 2.70 -17.60 6.31
CA GLU A 297 3.85 -18.37 6.81
C GLU A 297 3.59 -19.89 6.71
N SER A 298 2.38 -20.34 7.05
CA SER A 298 1.98 -21.77 6.97
C SER A 298 1.99 -22.31 5.54
N GLN A 299 1.75 -21.43 4.53
CA GLN A 299 1.85 -21.79 3.12
C GLN A 299 3.31 -21.75 2.59
N GLY A 300 4.26 -21.30 3.41
CA GLY A 300 5.65 -21.12 2.98
C GLY A 300 5.82 -19.97 1.99
N TRP A 301 4.90 -19.02 1.94
CA TRP A 301 4.95 -17.84 1.07
C TRP A 301 5.74 -16.69 1.71
N ILE A 302 6.10 -15.73 0.87
CA ILE A 302 6.73 -14.48 1.32
C ILE A 302 5.77 -13.77 2.29
N LYS A 303 6.29 -13.37 3.45
CA LYS A 303 5.51 -12.67 4.48
C LYS A 303 4.79 -11.46 3.91
N PRO A 304 3.55 -11.19 4.31
CA PRO A 304 2.81 -9.99 3.93
C PRO A 304 3.62 -8.73 4.20
N GLN A 305 3.52 -7.75 3.31
CA GLN A 305 4.22 -6.49 3.44
C GLN A 305 3.20 -5.37 3.67
N VAL A 306 3.39 -4.62 4.75
CA VAL A 306 2.61 -3.42 5.04
C VAL A 306 3.51 -2.20 4.88
N ILE A 307 3.07 -1.27 4.04
CA ILE A 307 3.77 -0.03 3.71
C ILE A 307 2.83 1.13 4.02
N GLU A 308 3.33 2.16 4.69
CA GLU A 308 2.65 3.44 4.83
C GLU A 308 3.34 4.45 3.90
N GLU A 309 2.55 5.07 3.05
CA GLU A 309 2.95 6.21 2.23
C GLU A 309 2.37 7.49 2.82
N TYR A 310 3.04 8.60 2.56
CA TYR A 310 2.66 9.91 3.05
C TYR A 310 2.53 10.89 1.88
N SER A 311 1.63 11.88 2.04
CA SER A 311 1.40 12.95 1.04
C SER A 311 0.78 12.46 -0.29
N PRO A 312 -0.45 11.91 -0.26
CA PRO A 312 -1.39 11.73 0.86
C PRO A 312 -1.14 10.44 1.62
N ASP A 313 -1.59 10.40 2.87
CA ASP A 313 -1.51 9.21 3.73
C ASP A 313 -2.22 8.03 3.10
N ARG A 314 -1.52 6.91 2.98
CA ARG A 314 -2.02 5.69 2.36
C ARG A 314 -1.41 4.45 3.01
N THR A 315 -2.22 3.46 3.27
CA THR A 315 -1.78 2.13 3.72
C THR A 315 -1.85 1.14 2.56
N ILE A 316 -0.78 0.37 2.37
CA ILE A 316 -0.66 -0.64 1.32
C ILE A 316 -0.35 -1.97 1.98
N LEU A 317 -1.20 -2.98 1.75
CA LEU A 317 -0.93 -4.37 2.12
C LEU A 317 -0.67 -5.18 0.85
N LYS A 318 0.52 -5.77 0.76
CA LYS A 318 0.89 -6.69 -0.33
C LYS A 318 0.94 -8.13 0.18
N LEU A 319 0.17 -9.00 -0.47
CA LEU A 319 0.05 -10.44 -0.20
C LEU A 319 0.64 -11.21 -1.38
N SER A 320 1.84 -11.78 -1.22
CA SER A 320 2.52 -12.52 -2.29
C SER A 320 2.29 -14.02 -2.16
N PHE A 321 1.98 -14.69 -3.26
CA PHE A 321 1.82 -16.16 -3.35
C PHE A 321 3.12 -16.89 -3.73
N ILE A 322 4.24 -16.16 -3.75
CA ILE A 322 5.55 -16.71 -4.08
C ILE A 322 6.12 -17.44 -2.86
N GLY A 323 6.52 -18.71 -3.04
CA GLY A 323 7.16 -19.48 -1.99
C GLY A 323 8.54 -18.93 -1.58
N VAL A 324 8.87 -19.04 -0.29
CA VAL A 324 10.16 -18.57 0.25
C VAL A 324 11.35 -19.21 -0.47
N LYS A 325 11.21 -20.49 -0.95
CA LYS A 325 12.24 -21.18 -1.75
C LYS A 325 12.42 -20.55 -3.13
N SER A 326 11.32 -20.12 -3.77
CA SER A 326 11.40 -19.40 -5.06
C SER A 326 11.94 -17.98 -4.88
N LYS A 327 11.75 -17.36 -3.72
CA LYS A 327 12.42 -16.08 -3.41
C LYS A 327 13.94 -16.22 -3.30
N LYS A 328 14.46 -17.38 -2.82
CA LYS A 328 15.90 -17.65 -2.88
C LYS A 328 16.41 -17.78 -4.33
N VAL A 329 15.57 -18.28 -5.25
CA VAL A 329 15.88 -18.33 -6.69
C VAL A 329 15.66 -16.96 -7.32
N THR A 330 14.60 -16.23 -6.92
CA THR A 330 14.33 -14.84 -7.36
C THR A 330 15.26 -13.83 -6.70
N GLU A 331 15.63 -14.04 -5.41
CA GLU A 331 16.69 -13.25 -4.78
C GLU A 331 18.07 -13.57 -5.36
N LYS A 332 18.30 -14.80 -5.84
CA LYS A 332 19.47 -15.07 -6.67
C LYS A 332 19.37 -14.44 -8.07
N SER A 333 18.18 -14.38 -8.68
CA SER A 333 17.98 -13.65 -9.93
C SER A 333 17.88 -12.14 -9.68
N ASP A 334 17.27 -11.70 -8.57
CA ASP A 334 17.27 -10.29 -8.15
C ASP A 334 18.60 -9.86 -7.53
N ARG A 335 19.34 -10.77 -6.85
CA ARG A 335 20.75 -10.56 -6.53
C ARG A 335 21.61 -10.60 -7.79
N LYS A 336 21.33 -11.44 -8.77
CA LYS A 336 21.95 -11.32 -10.09
C LYS A 336 21.56 -10.01 -10.77
N LYS A 337 20.30 -9.56 -10.69
CA LYS A 337 19.87 -8.25 -11.21
C LYS A 337 20.38 -7.09 -10.35
N VAL A 338 20.43 -7.22 -9.02
CA VAL A 338 21.03 -6.23 -8.12
C VAL A 338 22.55 -6.31 -8.17
N THR A 339 23.15 -7.50 -8.30
CA THR A 339 24.57 -7.67 -8.57
C THR A 339 24.90 -7.22 -10.00
N GLU A 340 24.03 -7.49 -10.99
CA GLU A 340 24.17 -6.91 -12.32
C GLU A 340 23.95 -5.38 -12.33
N LYS A 341 23.06 -4.81 -11.50
CA LYS A 341 22.97 -3.34 -11.32
C LYS A 341 24.11 -2.77 -10.48
N SER A 342 24.59 -3.47 -9.45
CA SER A 342 25.77 -3.06 -8.68
C SER A 342 27.04 -3.34 -9.50
N ASP A 343 27.10 -4.43 -10.26
CA ASP A 343 28.18 -4.72 -11.20
C ASP A 343 28.13 -3.78 -12.40
N ARG A 344 26.96 -3.38 -12.91
CA ARG A 344 26.84 -2.29 -13.90
C ARG A 344 27.24 -0.94 -13.32
N LYS A 345 26.93 -0.62 -12.06
CA LYS A 345 27.42 0.59 -11.38
C LYS A 345 28.93 0.52 -11.14
N LYS A 346 29.44 -0.60 -10.65
CA LYS A 346 30.89 -0.85 -10.49
C LYS A 346 31.60 -0.89 -11.85
N VAL A 347 31.00 -1.53 -12.88
CA VAL A 347 31.50 -1.53 -14.24
C VAL A 347 31.49 -0.13 -14.84
N THR A 348 30.49 0.70 -14.52
CA THR A 348 30.41 2.10 -14.98
C THR A 348 31.45 2.99 -14.30
N GLU A 349 31.71 2.83 -13.00
CA GLU A 349 32.79 3.55 -12.29
C GLU A 349 34.17 3.10 -12.75
N LYS A 350 34.39 1.80 -12.87
CA LYS A 350 35.64 1.26 -13.45
C LYS A 350 35.86 1.74 -14.87
N THR A 351 34.79 1.85 -15.68
CA THR A 351 34.84 2.38 -17.04
C THR A 351 35.21 3.88 -17.05
N LYS A 352 34.65 4.66 -16.13
CA LYS A 352 35.01 6.09 -15.97
C LYS A 352 36.45 6.29 -15.56
N MET A 353 36.94 5.51 -14.58
CA MET A 353 38.34 5.54 -14.18
C MET A 353 39.27 5.16 -15.32
N GLN A 354 38.96 4.09 -16.06
CA GLN A 354 39.76 3.66 -17.21
C GLN A 354 39.80 4.72 -18.31
N LYS A 355 38.70 5.40 -18.61
CA LYS A 355 38.66 6.53 -19.55
C LYS A 355 39.53 7.68 -19.08
N GLN A 356 39.52 8.03 -17.80
CA GLN A 356 40.39 9.07 -17.24
C GLN A 356 41.86 8.72 -17.36
N VAL A 357 42.25 7.46 -17.08
CA VAL A 357 43.61 6.98 -17.21
C VAL A 357 44.08 7.08 -18.69
N ILE A 358 43.24 6.74 -19.65
CA ILE A 358 43.56 6.91 -21.08
C ILE A 358 43.81 8.37 -21.39
N LEU A 359 42.91 9.25 -21.05
CA LEU A 359 43.03 10.69 -21.35
C LEU A 359 44.23 11.34 -20.66
N SER A 360 44.57 10.94 -19.41
CA SER A 360 45.75 11.46 -18.69
C SER A 360 47.09 11.01 -19.24
N ARG A 361 47.13 9.86 -19.95
CA ARG A 361 48.35 9.33 -20.54
C ARG A 361 48.55 9.69 -22.02
N MET A 362 47.46 10.11 -22.72
CA MET A 362 47.54 10.57 -24.09
C MET A 362 48.17 11.98 -24.13
N GLN A 363 49.16 12.17 -24.99
CA GLN A 363 49.77 13.46 -25.25
C GLN A 363 49.20 14.09 -26.52
N PRO A 364 49.06 15.42 -26.58
CA PRO A 364 48.65 16.11 -27.78
C PRO A 364 49.58 15.78 -28.95
N ASN A 365 48.98 15.61 -30.15
CA ASN A 365 49.68 15.33 -31.41
C ASN A 365 50.36 13.95 -31.50
N ILE A 366 50.20 13.05 -30.54
CA ILE A 366 50.70 11.67 -30.60
C ILE A 366 49.54 10.71 -30.90
N LYS A 367 49.78 9.79 -31.86
CA LYS A 367 48.83 8.76 -32.27
C LYS A 367 49.12 7.41 -31.67
N TYR A 368 48.19 6.87 -30.88
CA TYR A 368 48.36 5.62 -30.14
C TYR A 368 47.63 4.45 -30.78
N LYS A 369 48.15 3.23 -30.63
CA LYS A 369 47.53 1.98 -31.03
C LYS A 369 46.68 1.42 -29.90
N VAL A 370 45.71 0.55 -30.23
CA VAL A 370 44.88 -0.18 -29.23
C VAL A 370 45.77 -0.98 -28.27
N GLU A 371 46.88 -1.56 -28.75
CA GLU A 371 47.81 -2.37 -27.98
C GLU A 371 48.50 -1.57 -26.89
N GLU A 372 48.87 -0.34 -27.17
CA GLU A 372 49.55 0.56 -26.21
C GLU A 372 48.58 0.92 -25.10
N VAL A 373 47.32 1.21 -25.43
CA VAL A 373 46.29 1.50 -24.41
C VAL A 373 45.92 0.25 -23.62
N ALA A 374 45.98 -0.94 -24.20
CA ALA A 374 45.75 -2.20 -23.52
C ALA A 374 46.80 -2.44 -22.43
N VAL A 375 48.06 -2.13 -22.69
CA VAL A 375 49.16 -2.20 -21.73
C VAL A 375 48.98 -1.18 -20.61
N TRP A 376 48.55 0.06 -20.89
CA TRP A 376 48.33 1.10 -19.86
C TRP A 376 47.29 0.74 -18.83
N LEU A 377 46.30 -0.03 -19.24
CA LEU A 377 45.15 -0.38 -18.40
C LEU A 377 45.21 -1.80 -17.83
N ASP A 378 46.22 -2.58 -18.25
CA ASP A 378 46.32 -4.02 -17.97
C ASP A 378 44.98 -4.75 -18.32
N VAL A 379 44.53 -4.57 -19.57
CA VAL A 379 43.27 -5.16 -20.09
C VAL A 379 43.47 -5.73 -21.48
N GLY A 380 42.58 -6.65 -21.87
CA GLY A 380 42.62 -7.24 -23.22
C GLY A 380 42.28 -6.22 -24.34
N ARG A 381 42.78 -6.47 -25.56
CA ARG A 381 42.59 -5.60 -26.73
C ARG A 381 41.11 -5.26 -27.04
N THR A 382 40.21 -6.21 -26.82
CA THR A 382 38.76 -5.98 -27.03
C THR A 382 38.22 -4.93 -26.07
N ARG A 383 38.63 -4.97 -24.81
CA ARG A 383 38.21 -3.97 -23.80
C ARG A 383 38.75 -2.59 -24.09
N SER A 384 40.04 -2.51 -24.49
CA SER A 384 40.68 -1.25 -24.87
C SER A 384 40.04 -0.62 -26.11
N ARG A 385 39.70 -1.43 -27.12
CA ARG A 385 38.99 -0.97 -28.31
C ARG A 385 37.60 -0.38 -27.96
N ASN A 386 36.86 -1.04 -27.08
CA ASN A 386 35.56 -0.53 -26.62
C ASN A 386 35.68 0.79 -25.84
N LEU A 387 36.69 0.92 -24.99
CA LEU A 387 36.94 2.18 -24.21
C LEU A 387 37.34 3.32 -25.18
N LEU A 388 38.20 3.06 -26.15
CA LEU A 388 38.60 4.05 -27.16
C LEU A 388 37.40 4.46 -28.02
N LYS A 389 36.57 3.51 -28.46
CA LYS A 389 35.31 3.83 -29.15
C LYS A 389 34.41 4.75 -28.35
N LEU A 390 34.19 4.44 -27.08
CA LEU A 390 33.40 5.32 -26.19
C LEU A 390 34.00 6.72 -26.00
N LEU A 391 35.32 6.87 -26.03
CA LEU A 391 36.00 8.17 -25.97
C LEU A 391 35.91 8.94 -27.32
N VAL A 392 35.83 8.25 -28.44
CA VAL A 392 35.54 8.84 -29.75
C VAL A 392 34.11 9.32 -29.80
N ASP A 393 33.14 8.50 -29.33
CA ASP A 393 31.71 8.84 -29.26
C ASP A 393 31.48 10.03 -28.29
N ASP A 394 32.28 10.12 -27.23
CA ASP A 394 32.27 11.25 -26.26
C ASP A 394 32.98 12.51 -26.83
N GLY A 395 33.54 12.48 -28.02
CA GLY A 395 34.26 13.60 -28.65
C GLY A 395 35.54 14.03 -27.94
N LYS A 396 36.19 13.11 -27.17
CA LYS A 396 37.42 13.39 -26.42
C LYS A 396 38.69 13.02 -27.18
N ILE A 397 38.60 12.07 -28.12
CA ILE A 397 39.70 11.61 -28.98
C ILE A 397 39.18 11.44 -30.40
N ILE A 398 40.06 11.50 -31.37
CA ILE A 398 39.79 11.22 -32.78
C ILE A 398 40.40 9.90 -33.21
N GLU A 399 39.72 9.19 -34.10
CA GLU A 399 40.19 7.98 -34.75
C GLU A 399 40.68 8.33 -36.14
N THR A 400 41.87 7.83 -36.53
CA THR A 400 42.46 8.01 -37.86
C THR A 400 42.92 6.66 -38.42
N GLY A 401 42.79 6.47 -39.72
CA GLY A 401 43.15 5.23 -40.44
C GLY A 401 42.01 4.22 -40.55
N THR A 402 42.20 3.18 -41.37
CA THR A 402 41.20 2.15 -41.67
C THR A 402 41.60 0.78 -41.12
N THR A 403 40.61 0.02 -40.64
CA THR A 403 40.68 -1.39 -40.19
C THR A 403 41.88 -1.77 -39.33
N LYS A 404 42.97 -2.31 -39.81
CA LYS A 404 44.15 -2.79 -39.07
C LYS A 404 45.15 -1.69 -38.68
N MET A 405 45.01 -0.50 -39.28
CA MET A 405 45.92 0.64 -39.06
C MET A 405 45.31 1.79 -38.24
N LYS A 406 44.24 1.54 -37.50
CA LYS A 406 43.58 2.54 -36.67
C LYS A 406 44.50 3.11 -35.58
N ARG A 407 44.49 4.43 -35.44
CA ARG A 407 45.22 5.20 -34.43
C ARG A 407 44.26 6.17 -33.76
N TYR A 408 44.52 6.43 -32.49
CA TYR A 408 43.70 7.31 -31.65
C TYR A 408 44.56 8.46 -31.15
N GLN A 409 44.02 9.66 -31.17
CA GLN A 409 44.70 10.86 -30.74
C GLN A 409 43.75 11.72 -29.91
N ILE A 410 44.26 12.34 -28.83
CA ILE A 410 43.48 13.26 -28.02
C ILE A 410 43.21 14.54 -28.82
N ILE A 411 41.99 15.07 -28.70
CA ILE A 411 41.63 16.37 -29.26
C ILE A 411 42.25 17.41 -28.31
N GLY A 412 43.21 18.19 -28.77
CA GLY A 412 43.78 19.28 -27.98
C GLY A 412 42.69 20.32 -27.65
N LEU A 413 42.70 20.77 -26.40
CA LEU A 413 41.96 21.94 -25.97
C LEU A 413 42.46 23.18 -26.67
#